data_6220b9b509551a16daddf4a17649f746
#
_entry.id   6220b9b509551a16daddf4a17649f746
#
_cell.length_a   1.000
_cell.length_b   1.000
_cell.length_c   1.000
_cell.angle_alpha   90.00
_cell.angle_beta   90.00
_cell.angle_gamma   90.00
#
_symmetry.space_group_name_H-M   'P 1'
#
loop_
_entity.id
_entity.type
_entity.pdbx_description
1 polymer ?
#
loop_
_entity_poly.entity_id
_entity_poly.type
_entity_poly.pdbx_seq_one_letter_code
_entity_poly.pdbx_strand_id
1 'polypeptide(L)'
;MAPTSDLKAVILLATLKHKRSGQEFSHTETLCEVVIECLRDNGVRSEMIRLVDRKIPPGTKSNMGSGDEWPGILKKILAAEIIIFATPIWWGIQSSLMQRAIERLDELHNELLETGKSRLTNKVGGIIITGEEDGEQHITGNIANFLLSMGVTLPPQCAVSYQDEYKRATKKSLGRKFREDKQTSEQAERMAKNLAFFARLLRDNQIPQ
;
A
#
# COMPACT_ATOMS: atom_id res chain seq x y z
N MET A 1 -19.83 -25.37 0.74
CA MET A 1 -18.68 -24.50 1.03
C MET A 1 -19.18 -23.34 1.87
N ALA A 2 -18.61 -23.13 3.06
CA ALA A 2 -18.94 -21.95 3.87
C ALA A 2 -18.63 -20.67 3.06
N PRO A 3 -19.42 -19.59 3.21
CA PRO A 3 -19.11 -18.34 2.54
C PRO A 3 -17.74 -17.88 3.02
N THR A 4 -16.76 -17.88 2.13
CA THR A 4 -15.44 -17.33 2.41
C THR A 4 -15.64 -15.85 2.72
N SER A 5 -15.44 -15.44 3.98
CA SER A 5 -15.46 -14.04 4.35
C SER A 5 -14.49 -13.30 3.45
N ASP A 6 -14.94 -12.24 2.78
CA ASP A 6 -14.11 -11.44 1.89
C ASP A 6 -12.86 -10.96 2.63
N LEU A 7 -11.70 -11.14 2.00
CA LEU A 7 -10.47 -10.54 2.48
C LEU A 7 -10.55 -9.01 2.39
N LYS A 8 -9.88 -8.33 3.28
CA LYS A 8 -9.79 -6.86 3.30
C LYS A 8 -8.38 -6.40 2.97
N ALA A 9 -8.28 -5.43 2.08
CA ALA A 9 -7.04 -4.73 1.80
C ALA A 9 -7.17 -3.25 2.17
N VAL A 10 -6.13 -2.70 2.78
CA VAL A 10 -5.95 -1.25 2.97
C VAL A 10 -4.80 -0.78 2.10
N ILE A 11 -5.06 0.25 1.29
CA ILE A 11 -4.06 0.87 0.43
C ILE A 11 -3.75 2.26 0.99
N LEU A 12 -2.51 2.48 1.42
CA LEU A 12 -1.99 3.77 1.85
C LEU A 12 -1.49 4.53 0.63
N LEU A 13 -2.30 5.43 0.10
CA LEU A 13 -1.94 6.25 -1.06
C LEU A 13 -1.21 7.51 -0.62
N ALA A 14 0.09 7.56 -0.88
CA ALA A 14 1.00 8.64 -0.49
C ALA A 14 1.25 9.68 -1.60
N THR A 15 0.25 9.90 -2.48
CA THR A 15 0.29 11.02 -3.42
C THR A 15 0.29 12.36 -2.69
N LEU A 16 1.00 13.36 -3.23
CA LEU A 16 0.98 14.74 -2.72
C LEU A 16 -0.15 15.59 -3.34
N LYS A 17 -0.95 15.01 -4.23
CA LYS A 17 -2.04 15.69 -4.93
C LYS A 17 -3.35 15.54 -4.15
N HIS A 18 -3.93 16.66 -3.69
CA HIS A 18 -5.22 16.68 -3.00
C HIS A 18 -6.39 16.37 -3.93
N LYS A 19 -7.39 15.64 -3.46
CA LYS A 19 -8.60 15.33 -4.24
C LYS A 19 -9.44 16.60 -4.53
N ARG A 20 -9.40 17.59 -3.62
CA ARG A 20 -10.23 18.81 -3.69
C ARG A 20 -9.65 19.93 -4.53
N SER A 21 -8.40 19.86 -4.97
CA SER A 21 -7.71 20.99 -5.60
C SER A 21 -8.13 21.24 -7.04
N GLY A 22 -8.93 20.37 -7.66
CA GLY A 22 -9.27 20.48 -9.10
C GLY A 22 -8.05 20.39 -10.02
N GLN A 23 -6.86 20.27 -9.42
CA GLN A 23 -5.58 20.14 -10.10
C GLN A 23 -5.34 18.67 -10.43
N GLU A 24 -4.36 18.43 -11.25
CA GLU A 24 -3.91 17.15 -11.78
C GLU A 24 -4.28 15.89 -10.99
N PHE A 25 -4.81 14.88 -11.67
CA PHE A 25 -5.06 13.57 -11.09
C PHE A 25 -3.75 12.88 -10.66
N SER A 26 -3.82 11.95 -9.73
CA SER A 26 -2.66 11.18 -9.27
C SER A 26 -2.43 9.94 -10.15
N HIS A 27 -1.24 9.80 -10.71
CA HIS A 27 -0.84 8.60 -11.47
C HIS A 27 -0.83 7.37 -10.57
N THR A 28 -0.29 7.49 -9.35
CA THR A 28 -0.29 6.41 -8.35
C THR A 28 -1.70 5.97 -7.99
N GLU A 29 -2.65 6.90 -7.82
CA GLU A 29 -4.06 6.55 -7.60
C GLU A 29 -4.64 5.77 -8.76
N THR A 30 -4.34 6.19 -10.00
CA THR A 30 -4.84 5.51 -11.19
C THR A 30 -4.32 4.07 -11.30
N LEU A 31 -3.06 3.82 -10.94
CA LEU A 31 -2.51 2.46 -10.88
C LEU A 31 -3.12 1.65 -9.72
N CYS A 32 -3.35 2.29 -8.56
CA CYS A 32 -4.08 1.64 -7.46
C CYS A 32 -5.49 1.19 -7.90
N GLU A 33 -6.21 1.99 -8.70
CA GLU A 33 -7.54 1.61 -9.20
C GLU A 33 -7.48 0.34 -10.06
N VAL A 34 -6.45 0.17 -10.88
CA VAL A 34 -6.22 -1.07 -11.67
C VAL A 34 -5.95 -2.26 -10.74
N VAL A 35 -5.08 -2.08 -9.74
CA VAL A 35 -4.80 -3.14 -8.75
C VAL A 35 -6.04 -3.50 -7.94
N ILE A 36 -6.89 -2.53 -7.58
CA ILE A 36 -8.16 -2.76 -6.87
C ILE A 36 -9.11 -3.62 -7.70
N GLU A 37 -9.19 -3.40 -9.02
CA GLU A 37 -9.97 -4.25 -9.91
C GLU A 37 -9.46 -5.70 -9.86
N CYS A 38 -8.15 -5.91 -10.00
CA CYS A 38 -7.54 -7.24 -9.90
C CYS A 38 -7.75 -7.90 -8.52
N LEU A 39 -7.67 -7.12 -7.43
CA LEU A 39 -7.94 -7.62 -6.07
C LEU A 39 -9.39 -8.05 -5.90
N ARG A 40 -10.34 -7.26 -6.40
CA ARG A 40 -11.77 -7.60 -6.39
C ARG A 40 -12.04 -8.91 -7.12
N ASP A 41 -11.43 -9.11 -8.29
CA ASP A 41 -11.57 -10.34 -9.08
C ASP A 41 -10.97 -11.57 -8.36
N ASN A 42 -10.09 -11.33 -7.38
CA ASN A 42 -9.57 -12.34 -6.46
C ASN A 42 -10.28 -12.40 -5.10
N GLY A 43 -11.49 -11.82 -4.95
CA GLY A 43 -12.30 -11.86 -3.73
C GLY A 43 -11.75 -11.02 -2.57
N VAL A 44 -11.07 -9.91 -2.88
CA VAL A 44 -10.52 -8.97 -1.90
C VAL A 44 -11.27 -7.65 -2.00
N ARG A 45 -11.84 -7.19 -0.89
CA ARG A 45 -12.43 -5.86 -0.76
C ARG A 45 -11.37 -4.86 -0.32
N SER A 46 -11.18 -3.80 -1.10
CA SER A 46 -10.12 -2.81 -0.87
C SER A 46 -10.66 -1.47 -0.40
N GLU A 47 -9.98 -0.85 0.57
CA GLU A 47 -10.17 0.54 0.94
C GLU A 47 -8.87 1.32 0.66
N MET A 48 -8.97 2.39 -0.15
CA MET A 48 -7.84 3.27 -0.43
C MET A 48 -7.92 4.54 0.42
N ILE A 49 -6.88 4.80 1.20
CA ILE A 49 -6.75 5.97 2.07
C ILE A 49 -5.73 6.92 1.46
N ARG A 50 -6.21 8.07 0.98
CA ARG A 50 -5.35 9.14 0.48
C ARG A 50 -4.77 9.92 1.65
N LEU A 51 -3.47 9.76 1.91
CA LEU A 51 -2.82 10.31 3.12
C LEU A 51 -2.76 11.85 3.11
N VAL A 52 -2.61 12.48 1.94
CA VAL A 52 -2.56 13.94 1.82
C VAL A 52 -3.85 14.63 2.27
N ASP A 53 -4.98 13.93 2.21
CA ASP A 53 -6.28 14.47 2.63
C ASP A 53 -6.56 14.22 4.13
N ARG A 54 -5.56 13.76 4.89
CA ARG A 54 -5.65 13.44 6.32
C ARG A 54 -4.69 14.31 7.13
N LYS A 55 -5.14 14.71 8.30
CA LYS A 55 -4.28 15.38 9.27
C LYS A 55 -3.45 14.32 10.02
N ILE A 56 -2.20 14.15 9.57
CA ILE A 56 -1.25 13.20 10.13
C ILE A 56 -0.03 14.00 10.60
N PRO A 57 0.05 14.41 11.87
CA PRO A 57 1.22 15.10 12.40
C PRO A 57 2.49 14.23 12.30
N PRO A 58 3.68 14.83 12.13
CA PRO A 58 4.95 14.12 12.28
C PRO A 58 5.08 13.49 13.66
N GLY A 59 5.74 12.35 13.75
CA GLY A 59 6.01 11.66 15.01
C GLY A 59 6.07 10.17 14.86
N THR A 60 6.46 9.46 15.91
CA THR A 60 6.69 8.02 15.94
C THR A 60 5.65 7.26 16.80
N LYS A 61 4.65 7.97 17.34
CA LYS A 61 3.60 7.33 18.15
C LYS A 61 2.34 7.08 17.35
N SER A 62 1.57 6.08 17.73
CA SER A 62 0.27 5.75 17.14
C SER A 62 -0.78 6.85 17.34
N ASN A 63 -0.58 7.74 18.33
CA ASN A 63 -1.43 8.90 18.56
C ASN A 63 -0.57 10.10 19.00
N MET A 64 -0.59 11.17 18.21
CA MET A 64 0.14 12.43 18.47
C MET A 64 -0.74 13.51 19.10
N GLY A 65 -1.94 13.17 19.57
CA GLY A 65 -2.82 14.09 20.29
C GLY A 65 -4.00 14.61 19.46
N SER A 66 -4.52 15.76 19.90
CA SER A 66 -5.76 16.31 19.35
C SER A 66 -5.71 16.58 17.84
N GLY A 67 -6.70 16.08 17.14
CA GLY A 67 -6.86 16.25 15.68
C GLY A 67 -5.97 15.35 14.83
N ASP A 68 -5.25 14.39 15.42
CA ASP A 68 -4.52 13.36 14.68
C ASP A 68 -5.50 12.31 14.12
N GLU A 69 -5.56 12.16 12.82
CA GLU A 69 -6.40 11.16 12.15
C GLU A 69 -5.70 9.79 11.98
N TRP A 70 -4.41 9.70 12.32
CA TRP A 70 -3.65 8.45 12.20
C TRP A 70 -4.20 7.29 13.03
N PRO A 71 -4.71 7.45 14.25
CA PRO A 71 -5.31 6.35 15.01
C PRO A 71 -6.45 5.65 14.26
N GLY A 72 -7.25 6.41 13.50
CA GLY A 72 -8.30 5.86 12.65
C GLY A 72 -7.76 5.08 11.46
N ILE A 73 -6.65 5.52 10.87
CA ILE A 73 -5.94 4.82 9.78
C ILE A 73 -5.30 3.54 10.32
N LEU A 74 -4.61 3.62 11.46
CA LEU A 74 -3.98 2.46 12.11
C LEU A 74 -5.01 1.36 12.44
N LYS A 75 -6.19 1.74 12.94
CA LYS A 75 -7.27 0.78 13.17
C LYS A 75 -7.67 0.01 11.92
N LYS A 76 -7.69 0.67 10.75
CA LYS A 76 -8.00 0.04 9.47
C LYS A 76 -6.86 -0.88 9.00
N ILE A 77 -5.61 -0.45 9.16
CA ILE A 77 -4.42 -1.28 8.89
C ILE A 77 -4.47 -2.57 9.71
N LEU A 78 -4.75 -2.45 11.00
CA LEU A 78 -4.81 -3.61 11.90
C LEU A 78 -5.99 -4.55 11.60
N ALA A 79 -7.08 -4.04 11.03
CA ALA A 79 -8.27 -4.82 10.69
C ALA A 79 -8.22 -5.48 9.30
N ALA A 80 -7.19 -5.17 8.49
CA ALA A 80 -7.02 -5.73 7.14
C ALA A 80 -6.05 -6.90 7.15
N GLU A 81 -6.24 -7.86 6.25
CA GLU A 81 -5.31 -8.96 5.98
C GLU A 81 -4.19 -8.53 5.03
N ILE A 82 -4.46 -7.53 4.18
CA ILE A 82 -3.52 -7.04 3.15
C ILE A 82 -3.28 -5.55 3.37
N ILE A 83 -2.01 -5.15 3.37
CA ILE A 83 -1.59 -3.74 3.47
C ILE A 83 -0.78 -3.39 2.23
N ILE A 84 -1.20 -2.37 1.49
CA ILE A 84 -0.50 -1.93 0.27
C ILE A 84 0.02 -0.52 0.47
N PHE A 85 1.32 -0.35 0.23
CA PHE A 85 2.03 0.92 0.26
C PHE A 85 2.13 1.46 -1.17
N ALA A 86 1.44 2.56 -1.46
CA ALA A 86 1.36 3.16 -2.79
C ALA A 86 1.98 4.57 -2.80
N THR A 87 3.08 4.75 -3.53
CA THR A 87 3.86 5.98 -3.51
C THR A 87 4.30 6.43 -4.91
N PRO A 88 4.32 7.73 -5.21
CA PRO A 88 5.09 8.26 -6.33
C PRO A 88 6.57 8.26 -6.00
N ILE A 89 7.42 8.26 -7.05
CA ILE A 89 8.86 8.53 -6.94
C ILE A 89 9.06 10.04 -6.83
N TRP A 90 9.88 10.46 -5.89
CA TRP A 90 10.38 11.82 -5.75
C TRP A 90 11.89 11.79 -5.53
N TRP A 91 12.67 12.26 -6.52
CA TRP A 91 14.12 12.28 -6.43
C TRP A 91 14.73 10.93 -6.03
N GLY A 92 14.26 9.85 -6.65
CA GLY A 92 14.73 8.48 -6.43
C GLY A 92 14.22 7.80 -5.15
N ILE A 93 13.39 8.47 -4.32
CA ILE A 93 12.84 7.92 -3.07
C ILE A 93 11.32 8.02 -3.01
N GLN A 94 10.71 7.36 -2.01
CA GLN A 94 9.28 7.46 -1.73
C GLN A 94 8.89 8.88 -1.29
N SER A 95 7.61 9.24 -1.46
CA SER A 95 7.11 10.54 -1.03
C SER A 95 7.25 10.73 0.50
N SER A 96 7.32 11.99 0.94
CA SER A 96 7.36 12.35 2.36
C SER A 96 6.16 11.81 3.15
N LEU A 97 4.99 11.67 2.51
CA LEU A 97 3.81 11.08 3.16
C LEU A 97 3.94 9.58 3.37
N MET A 98 4.62 8.87 2.47
CA MET A 98 4.92 7.46 2.69
C MET A 98 5.94 7.30 3.80
N GLN A 99 6.98 8.12 3.81
CA GLN A 99 7.95 8.14 4.90
C GLN A 99 7.28 8.43 6.25
N ARG A 100 6.36 9.41 6.28
CA ARG A 100 5.56 9.71 7.48
C ARG A 100 4.71 8.52 7.93
N ALA A 101 4.09 7.78 7.01
CA ALA A 101 3.32 6.59 7.38
C ALA A 101 4.21 5.50 8.00
N ILE A 102 5.43 5.30 7.48
CA ILE A 102 6.44 4.40 8.05
C ILE A 102 6.79 4.85 9.48
N GLU A 103 7.14 6.12 9.68
CA GLU A 103 7.47 6.68 10.99
C GLU A 103 6.32 6.56 12.00
N ARG A 104 5.07 6.73 11.53
CA ARG A 104 3.88 6.60 12.39
C ARG A 104 3.54 5.15 12.77
N LEU A 105 4.16 4.16 12.13
CA LEU A 105 4.07 2.74 12.50
C LEU A 105 5.18 2.30 13.46
N ASP A 106 6.16 3.15 13.76
CA ASP A 106 7.34 2.83 14.57
C ASP A 106 6.97 2.38 16.00
N GLU A 107 5.91 2.92 16.60
CA GLU A 107 5.45 2.46 17.93
C GLU A 107 5.10 0.96 17.94
N LEU A 108 4.59 0.41 16.84
CA LEU A 108 4.34 -1.03 16.74
C LEU A 108 5.64 -1.85 16.71
N HIS A 109 6.73 -1.27 16.20
CA HIS A 109 8.04 -1.90 16.24
C HIS A 109 8.61 -1.92 17.67
N ASN A 110 8.44 -0.84 18.41
CA ASN A 110 8.82 -0.81 19.83
C ASN A 110 8.01 -1.85 20.64
N GLU A 111 6.70 -1.95 20.39
CA GLU A 111 5.86 -3.00 20.99
C GLU A 111 6.37 -4.42 20.65
N LEU A 112 6.80 -4.66 19.40
CA LEU A 112 7.42 -5.92 18.98
C LEU A 112 8.72 -6.19 19.75
N LEU A 113 9.60 -5.20 19.90
CA LEU A 113 10.86 -5.36 20.62
C LEU A 113 10.65 -5.67 22.12
N GLU A 114 9.64 -5.07 22.72
CA GLU A 114 9.31 -5.26 24.14
C GLU A 114 8.60 -6.59 24.41
N THR A 115 7.71 -7.01 23.52
CA THR A 115 6.81 -8.17 23.75
C THR A 115 7.19 -9.43 22.98
N GLY A 116 8.04 -9.30 21.96
CA GLY A 116 8.34 -10.36 20.99
C GLY A 116 7.19 -10.62 20.00
N LYS A 117 6.12 -9.81 20.02
CA LYS A 117 4.91 -10.02 19.21
C LYS A 117 4.62 -8.82 18.30
N SER A 118 4.46 -9.06 17.02
CA SER A 118 4.05 -8.02 16.08
C SER A 118 2.55 -8.06 15.80
N ARG A 119 1.89 -6.93 15.93
CA ARG A 119 0.48 -6.77 15.53
C ARG A 119 0.28 -6.84 14.02
N LEU A 120 1.36 -6.82 13.23
CA LEU A 120 1.34 -6.96 11.78
C LEU A 120 1.69 -8.38 11.29
N THR A 121 2.07 -9.29 12.17
CA THR A 121 2.22 -10.72 11.84
C THR A 121 0.90 -11.28 11.28
N ASN A 122 1.01 -12.20 10.34
CA ASN A 122 -0.12 -12.77 9.59
C ASN A 122 -0.82 -11.79 8.62
N LYS A 123 -0.23 -10.63 8.37
CA LYS A 123 -0.64 -9.72 7.29
C LYS A 123 0.30 -9.86 6.08
N VAL A 124 -0.25 -9.52 4.93
CA VAL A 124 0.45 -9.59 3.65
C VAL A 124 0.69 -8.20 3.10
N GLY A 125 1.91 -7.92 2.67
CA GLY A 125 2.32 -6.62 2.15
C GLY A 125 2.38 -6.55 0.64
N GLY A 126 1.99 -5.40 0.08
CA GLY A 126 2.13 -5.07 -1.34
C GLY A 126 2.66 -3.66 -1.56
N ILE A 127 3.26 -3.41 -2.72
CA ILE A 127 3.89 -2.13 -3.05
C ILE A 127 3.45 -1.67 -4.44
N ILE A 128 3.03 -0.40 -4.56
CA ILE A 128 2.66 0.23 -5.84
C ILE A 128 3.51 1.49 -6.01
N ILE A 129 4.20 1.59 -7.15
CA ILE A 129 5.10 2.72 -7.43
C ILE A 129 4.80 3.31 -8.80
N THR A 130 4.76 4.64 -8.88
CA THR A 130 4.72 5.35 -10.18
C THR A 130 5.70 6.51 -10.18
N GLY A 131 6.28 6.80 -11.33
CA GLY A 131 7.19 7.94 -11.47
C GLY A 131 7.67 8.14 -12.90
N GLU A 132 8.40 9.22 -13.12
CA GLU A 132 9.07 9.55 -14.38
C GLU A 132 10.58 9.30 -14.28
N GLU A 133 11.08 9.13 -13.06
CA GLU A 133 12.51 9.00 -12.74
C GLU A 133 12.82 7.58 -12.26
N ASP A 134 14.09 7.22 -12.27
CA ASP A 134 14.58 6.00 -11.64
C ASP A 134 14.44 6.06 -10.10
N GLY A 135 14.39 4.91 -9.45
CA GLY A 135 14.25 4.81 -7.98
C GLY A 135 13.29 3.70 -7.52
N GLU A 136 12.62 3.03 -8.44
CA GLU A 136 11.67 1.96 -8.12
C GLU A 136 12.28 0.85 -7.27
N GLN A 137 13.46 0.37 -7.66
CA GLN A 137 14.15 -0.72 -6.93
C GLN A 137 14.56 -0.29 -5.53
N HIS A 138 15.05 0.95 -5.39
CA HIS A 138 15.41 1.51 -4.08
C HIS A 138 14.18 1.64 -3.18
N ILE A 139 13.09 2.20 -3.68
CA ILE A 139 11.83 2.36 -2.93
C ILE A 139 11.25 0.99 -2.55
N THR A 140 11.24 0.04 -3.48
CA THR A 140 10.78 -1.34 -3.21
C THR A 140 11.61 -1.97 -2.09
N GLY A 141 12.93 -1.88 -2.16
CA GLY A 141 13.83 -2.41 -1.13
C GLY A 141 13.63 -1.76 0.23
N ASN A 142 13.46 -0.44 0.27
CA ASN A 142 13.25 0.31 1.50
C ASN A 142 11.91 -0.04 2.18
N ILE A 143 10.82 -0.04 1.42
CA ILE A 143 9.49 -0.41 1.95
C ILE A 143 9.46 -1.90 2.34
N ALA A 144 10.06 -2.78 1.53
CA ALA A 144 10.13 -4.22 1.83
C ALA A 144 10.91 -4.48 3.12
N ASN A 145 12.06 -3.83 3.30
CA ASN A 145 12.85 -3.94 4.54
C ASN A 145 12.03 -3.53 5.77
N PHE A 146 11.31 -2.40 5.69
CA PHE A 146 10.43 -1.97 6.76
C PHE A 146 9.34 -3.01 7.05
N LEU A 147 8.60 -3.46 6.03
CA LEU A 147 7.51 -4.42 6.20
C LEU A 147 7.98 -5.75 6.79
N LEU A 148 9.12 -6.27 6.33
CA LEU A 148 9.73 -7.50 6.86
C LEU A 148 10.13 -7.34 8.33
N SER A 149 10.75 -6.20 8.68
CA SER A 149 11.12 -5.89 10.07
C SER A 149 9.90 -5.79 10.99
N MET A 150 8.74 -5.41 10.45
CA MET A 150 7.46 -5.36 11.16
C MET A 150 6.71 -6.70 11.23
N GLY A 151 7.27 -7.79 10.65
CA GLY A 151 6.66 -9.12 10.65
C GLY A 151 5.58 -9.32 9.57
N VAL A 152 5.52 -8.45 8.57
CA VAL A 152 4.60 -8.58 7.43
C VAL A 152 5.17 -9.57 6.41
N THR A 153 4.34 -10.48 5.90
CA THR A 153 4.73 -11.41 4.84
C THR A 153 4.71 -10.72 3.47
N LEU A 154 5.80 -10.78 2.74
CA LEU A 154 5.89 -10.32 1.36
C LEU A 154 5.86 -11.50 0.38
N PRO A 155 4.77 -11.70 -0.36
CA PRO A 155 4.69 -12.73 -1.39
C PRO A 155 5.65 -12.47 -2.56
N PRO A 156 6.00 -13.49 -3.36
CA PRO A 156 6.65 -13.26 -4.65
C PRO A 156 5.84 -12.29 -5.50
N GLN A 157 6.51 -11.37 -6.20
CA GLN A 157 5.88 -10.41 -7.11
C GLN A 157 4.78 -9.56 -6.43
N CYS A 158 5.01 -9.16 -5.18
CA CYS A 158 4.11 -8.30 -4.41
C CYS A 158 4.23 -6.81 -4.75
N ALA A 159 4.98 -6.45 -5.78
CA ALA A 159 5.14 -5.08 -6.24
C ALA A 159 4.68 -4.91 -7.69
N VAL A 160 4.10 -3.76 -7.99
CA VAL A 160 3.83 -3.28 -9.34
C VAL A 160 4.33 -1.85 -9.48
N SER A 161 5.01 -1.58 -10.58
CA SER A 161 5.52 -0.24 -10.87
C SER A 161 5.22 0.18 -12.30
N TYR A 162 5.16 1.48 -12.49
CA TYR A 162 5.08 2.07 -13.81
C TYR A 162 5.89 3.37 -13.87
N GLN A 163 6.83 3.41 -14.79
CA GLN A 163 7.70 4.57 -15.02
C GLN A 163 7.54 5.01 -16.48
N ASP A 164 7.10 6.26 -16.70
CA ASP A 164 7.02 6.86 -18.02
C ASP A 164 6.83 8.38 -17.92
N GLU A 165 7.17 9.11 -18.97
CA GLU A 165 6.80 10.52 -19.11
C GLU A 165 5.28 10.66 -19.30
N TYR A 166 4.62 11.30 -18.33
CA TYR A 166 3.17 11.47 -18.31
C TYR A 166 2.68 12.74 -19.02
N LYS A 167 3.46 13.33 -19.88
CA LYS A 167 3.11 14.58 -20.60
C LYS A 167 1.74 14.45 -21.26
N ARG A 168 0.79 15.30 -20.87
CA ARG A 168 -0.55 15.43 -21.44
C ARG A 168 -1.50 14.22 -21.24
N ALA A 169 -1.23 13.31 -20.31
CA ALA A 169 -2.16 12.24 -20.00
C ALA A 169 -3.41 12.77 -19.26
N THR A 170 -4.55 12.15 -19.50
CA THR A 170 -5.76 12.28 -18.66
C THR A 170 -5.87 11.04 -17.77
N LYS A 171 -6.63 11.12 -16.67
CA LYS A 171 -6.87 9.96 -15.80
C LYS A 171 -7.42 8.76 -16.61
N LYS A 172 -8.35 9.01 -17.52
CA LYS A 172 -8.97 7.98 -18.38
C LYS A 172 -7.97 7.36 -19.35
N SER A 173 -7.14 8.19 -20.01
CA SER A 173 -6.13 7.68 -20.95
C SER A 173 -5.03 6.90 -20.24
N LEU A 174 -4.62 7.35 -19.07
CA LEU A 174 -3.61 6.65 -18.26
C LEU A 174 -4.14 5.32 -17.72
N GLY A 175 -5.35 5.29 -17.19
CA GLY A 175 -5.98 4.06 -16.73
C GLY A 175 -6.15 3.03 -17.85
N ARG A 176 -6.44 3.47 -19.07
CA ARG A 176 -6.43 2.61 -20.26
C ARG A 176 -5.01 2.10 -20.54
N LYS A 177 -4.01 3.00 -20.56
CA LYS A 177 -2.61 2.64 -20.79
C LYS A 177 -2.12 1.57 -19.80
N PHE A 178 -2.42 1.70 -18.51
CA PHE A 178 -2.04 0.70 -17.50
C PHE A 178 -2.68 -0.69 -17.74
N ARG A 179 -3.91 -0.74 -18.27
CA ARG A 179 -4.58 -2.01 -18.60
C ARG A 179 -4.12 -2.63 -19.91
N GLU A 180 -3.73 -1.80 -20.87
CA GLU A 180 -3.26 -2.24 -22.21
C GLU A 180 -1.76 -2.55 -22.23
N ASP A 181 -0.97 -1.93 -21.34
CA ASP A 181 0.44 -2.27 -21.15
C ASP A 181 0.58 -3.67 -20.55
N LYS A 182 1.07 -4.60 -21.38
CA LYS A 182 1.16 -6.02 -21.01
C LYS A 182 1.96 -6.25 -19.75
N GLN A 183 3.08 -5.54 -19.57
CA GLN A 183 3.93 -5.70 -18.41
C GLN A 183 3.21 -5.25 -17.13
N THR A 184 2.61 -4.06 -17.14
CA THR A 184 1.92 -3.48 -15.97
C THR A 184 0.68 -4.28 -15.60
N SER A 185 -0.14 -4.67 -16.59
CA SER A 185 -1.35 -5.45 -16.33
C SER A 185 -1.02 -6.84 -15.76
N GLU A 186 -0.04 -7.55 -16.32
CA GLU A 186 0.41 -8.84 -15.79
C GLU A 186 1.01 -8.73 -14.37
N GLN A 187 1.76 -7.66 -14.09
CA GLN A 187 2.29 -7.40 -12.74
C GLN A 187 1.15 -7.16 -11.74
N ALA A 188 0.15 -6.34 -12.09
CA ALA A 188 -1.00 -6.06 -11.25
C ALA A 188 -1.83 -7.33 -10.95
N GLU A 189 -2.08 -8.14 -11.96
CA GLU A 189 -2.79 -9.42 -11.82
C GLU A 189 -2.04 -10.41 -10.91
N ARG A 190 -0.72 -10.59 -11.16
CA ARG A 190 0.12 -11.49 -10.34
C ARG A 190 0.21 -11.01 -8.90
N MET A 191 0.42 -9.71 -8.68
CA MET A 191 0.42 -9.11 -7.36
C MET A 191 -0.89 -9.41 -6.63
N ALA A 192 -2.03 -9.09 -7.23
CA ALA A 192 -3.34 -9.28 -6.62
C ALA A 192 -3.62 -10.76 -6.28
N LYS A 193 -3.31 -11.68 -7.21
CA LYS A 193 -3.45 -13.13 -7.02
C LYS A 193 -2.59 -13.63 -5.86
N ASN A 194 -1.31 -13.22 -5.81
CA ASN A 194 -0.38 -13.67 -4.77
C ASN A 194 -0.75 -13.08 -3.40
N LEU A 195 -1.10 -11.79 -3.32
CA LEU A 195 -1.58 -11.18 -2.08
C LEU A 195 -2.82 -11.91 -1.54
N ALA A 196 -3.81 -12.17 -2.39
CA ALA A 196 -5.03 -12.87 -2.00
C ALA A 196 -4.77 -14.33 -1.56
N PHE A 197 -3.87 -15.04 -2.26
CA PHE A 197 -3.51 -16.42 -1.91
C PHE A 197 -2.82 -16.48 -0.54
N PHE A 198 -1.79 -15.68 -0.32
CA PHE A 198 -1.05 -15.67 0.94
C PHE A 198 -1.89 -15.14 2.10
N ALA A 199 -2.78 -14.16 1.87
CA ALA A 199 -3.69 -13.67 2.91
C ALA A 199 -4.66 -14.76 3.37
N ARG A 200 -5.19 -15.59 2.45
CA ARG A 200 -6.01 -16.77 2.83
C ARG A 200 -5.18 -17.79 3.59
N LEU A 201 -3.99 -18.10 3.08
CA LEU A 201 -3.09 -19.08 3.71
C LEU A 201 -2.79 -18.71 5.16
N LEU A 202 -2.41 -17.44 5.42
CA LEU A 202 -2.08 -16.95 6.76
C LEU A 202 -3.30 -16.80 7.67
N ARG A 203 -4.48 -16.49 7.12
CA ARG A 203 -5.72 -16.47 7.89
C ARG A 203 -6.09 -17.87 8.39
N ASP A 204 -5.91 -18.88 7.52
CA ASP A 204 -6.29 -20.27 7.82
C ASP A 204 -5.16 -21.01 8.58
N ASN A 205 -3.90 -20.54 8.46
CA ASN A 205 -2.71 -21.11 9.09
C ASN A 205 -1.84 -19.99 9.70
N GLN A 206 -2.24 -19.51 10.86
CA GLN A 206 -1.55 -18.39 11.49
C GLN A 206 -0.14 -18.79 11.97
N ILE A 207 0.83 -17.91 11.71
CA ILE A 207 2.16 -17.99 12.28
C ILE A 207 2.02 -17.75 13.79
N PRO A 208 2.47 -18.67 14.66
CA PRO A 208 2.43 -18.48 16.10
C PRO A 208 3.37 -17.33 16.53
N GLN A 209 2.99 -16.60 17.60
CA GLN A 209 3.77 -15.51 18.18
C GLN A 209 4.10 -15.79 19.65
#